data_4c50e670d7ade347379f7384255d59c8
#
_entry.id   4c50e670d7ade347379f7384255d59c8
#
_cell.length_a   1.000
_cell.length_b   1.000
_cell.length_c   1.000
_cell.angle_alpha   90.00
_cell.angle_beta   90.00
_cell.angle_gamma   90.00
#
_symmetry.space_group_name_H-M   'P 1'
#
loop_
_entity.id
_entity.type
_entity.pdbx_description
1 polymer ?
#
loop_
_entity_poly.entity_id
_entity_poly.type
_entity_poly.pdbx_seq_one_letter_code
_entity_poly.pdbx_strand_id
1 'polypeptide(L)' 'MTEDYKEMYDELRTKYDIAVKSNGKLIRENRKLGAMNAMLKESLEILHEEIEELKNELNGKRTEDSGKS' A
#
# COMPACT_ATOMS: atom_id res chain seq x y z
N MET A 1 45.14 -8.64 -22.41
CA MET A 1 44.38 -9.52 -21.52
C MET A 1 43.97 -8.86 -20.21
N THR A 2 44.90 -8.20 -19.51
CA THR A 2 44.56 -7.49 -18.25
C THR A 2 43.57 -6.34 -18.46
N GLU A 3 43.59 -5.67 -19.63
CA GLU A 3 42.70 -4.59 -19.96
C GLU A 3 41.27 -5.05 -20.15
N ASP A 4 41.09 -6.24 -20.77
CA ASP A 4 39.75 -6.80 -20.98
C ASP A 4 39.08 -7.16 -19.65
N TYR A 5 39.85 -7.72 -18.73
CA TYR A 5 39.34 -8.04 -17.38
C TYR A 5 39.01 -6.79 -16.59
N LYS A 6 39.81 -5.73 -16.75
CA LYS A 6 39.54 -4.47 -16.10
C LYS A 6 38.25 -3.84 -16.61
N GLU A 7 38.03 -3.84 -17.93
CA GLU A 7 36.79 -3.33 -18.51
C GLU A 7 35.57 -4.12 -18.03
N MET A 8 35.69 -5.44 -18.01
CA MET A 8 34.63 -6.30 -17.51
C MET A 8 34.33 -6.02 -16.05
N TYR A 9 35.36 -5.85 -15.24
CA TYR A 9 35.22 -5.51 -13.82
C TYR A 9 34.52 -4.16 -13.66
N ASP A 10 34.95 -3.14 -14.40
CA ASP A 10 34.38 -1.80 -14.30
C ASP A 10 32.91 -1.80 -14.73
N GLU A 11 32.57 -2.52 -15.79
CA GLU A 11 31.18 -2.66 -16.24
C GLU A 11 30.31 -3.34 -15.19
N LEU A 12 30.78 -4.45 -14.64
CA LEU A 12 30.06 -5.19 -13.61
C LEU A 12 29.89 -4.35 -12.34
N ARG A 13 30.94 -3.61 -11.97
CA ARG A 13 30.88 -2.73 -10.81
C ARG A 13 29.86 -1.62 -11.00
N THR A 14 29.80 -1.04 -12.18
CA THR A 14 28.82 -0.01 -12.52
C THR A 14 27.41 -0.58 -12.45
N LYS A 15 27.19 -1.75 -13.02
CA LYS A 15 25.89 -2.44 -12.98
C LYS A 15 25.48 -2.76 -11.54
N TYR A 16 26.42 -3.20 -10.74
CA TYR A 16 26.18 -3.50 -9.34
C TYR A 16 25.76 -2.23 -8.58
N ASP A 17 26.48 -1.14 -8.76
CA ASP A 17 26.18 0.12 -8.08
C ASP A 17 24.79 0.65 -8.48
N ILE A 18 24.42 0.55 -9.75
CA ILE A 18 23.10 0.93 -10.24
C ILE A 18 22.03 0.06 -9.58
N ALA A 19 22.25 -1.25 -9.54
CA ALA A 19 21.31 -2.18 -8.93
C ALA A 19 21.12 -1.91 -7.43
N VAL A 20 22.19 -1.60 -6.71
CA VAL A 20 22.13 -1.26 -5.29
C VAL A 20 21.30 0.01 -5.07
N LYS A 21 21.53 1.03 -5.88
CA LYS A 21 20.78 2.29 -5.79
C LYS A 21 19.30 2.08 -6.09
N SER A 22 19.01 1.35 -7.17
CA SER A 22 17.62 1.03 -7.56
C SER A 22 16.92 0.23 -6.46
N ASN A 23 17.60 -0.75 -5.90
CA ASN A 23 17.06 -1.57 -4.83
C ASN A 23 16.73 -0.73 -3.59
N GLY A 24 17.63 0.18 -3.21
CA GLY A 24 17.41 1.08 -2.09
C GLY A 24 16.18 1.98 -2.31
N LYS A 25 16.03 2.49 -3.52
CA LYS A 25 14.88 3.31 -3.90
C LYS A 25 13.58 2.50 -3.81
N LEU A 26 13.59 1.28 -4.34
CA LEU A 26 12.42 0.41 -4.31
C LEU A 26 12.03 0.02 -2.88
N ILE A 27 13.00 -0.22 -2.02
CA ILE A 27 12.75 -0.51 -0.61
C ILE A 27 12.02 0.67 0.05
N ARG A 28 12.50 1.90 -0.20
CA ARG A 28 11.85 3.10 0.34
C ARG A 28 10.44 3.28 -0.19
N GLU A 29 10.25 3.07 -1.49
CA GLU A 29 8.92 3.15 -2.11
C GLU A 29 7.97 2.10 -1.55
N ASN A 30 8.47 0.88 -1.37
CA ASN A 30 7.67 -0.20 -0.79
C ASN A 30 7.24 0.10 0.65
N ARG A 31 8.10 0.71 1.44
CA ARG A 31 7.75 1.15 2.81
C ARG A 31 6.65 2.20 2.78
N LYS A 32 6.77 3.18 1.89
CA LYS A 32 5.72 4.20 1.70
C LYS A 32 4.39 3.57 1.31
N LEU A 33 4.42 2.67 0.33
CA LEU A 33 3.21 1.99 -0.13
C LEU A 33 2.59 1.14 0.96
N GLY A 34 3.43 0.46 1.74
CA GLY A 34 2.95 -0.32 2.89
C GLY A 34 2.24 0.55 3.92
N ALA A 35 2.80 1.73 4.24
CA ALA A 35 2.18 2.67 5.16
C ALA A 35 0.86 3.21 4.61
N MET A 36 0.83 3.57 3.31
CA MET A 36 -0.39 4.03 2.65
C MET A 36 -1.46 2.95 2.63
N ASN A 37 -1.08 1.71 2.36
CA ASN A 37 -2.01 0.59 2.37
C ASN A 37 -2.61 0.37 3.75
N ALA A 38 -1.82 0.48 4.80
CA ALA A 38 -2.30 0.37 6.17
C ALA A 38 -3.31 1.46 6.50
N MET A 39 -3.03 2.70 6.10
CA MET A 39 -3.93 3.83 6.31
C MET A 39 -5.25 3.66 5.54
N LEU A 40 -5.17 3.21 4.30
CA LEU A 40 -6.35 2.96 3.47
C LEU A 40 -7.21 1.84 4.06
N LYS A 41 -6.58 0.79 4.53
CA LYS A 41 -7.28 -0.32 5.19
C LYS A 41 -8.03 0.16 6.43
N GLU A 42 -7.39 0.98 7.25
CA GLU A 42 -8.02 1.55 8.44
C GLU A 42 -9.21 2.43 8.05
N SER A 43 -9.05 3.27 7.03
CA SER A 43 -10.15 4.12 6.53
C SER A 43 -11.32 3.28 6.04
N LEU A 44 -11.05 2.18 5.34
CA LEU A 44 -12.09 1.28 4.86
C LEU A 44 -12.84 0.62 6.03
N GLU A 45 -12.14 0.23 7.08
CA GLU A 45 -12.76 -0.34 8.27
C GLU A 45 -13.68 0.66 8.96
N ILE A 46 -13.24 1.91 9.10
CA ILE A 46 -14.04 2.99 9.69
C ILE A 46 -15.30 3.25 8.87
N LEU A 47 -15.15 3.36 7.56
CA LEU A 47 -16.29 3.59 6.66
C LEU A 47 -17.27 2.41 6.69
N HIS A 48 -16.76 1.21 6.74
CA HIS A 48 -17.60 0.02 6.84
C HIS A 48 -18.41 0.02 8.13
N GLU A 49 -17.81 0.39 9.25
CA GLU A 49 -18.51 0.52 10.52
C GLU A 49 -19.60 1.57 10.47
N GLU A 50 -19.31 2.74 9.85
CA GLU A 50 -20.31 3.81 9.69
C GLU A 50 -21.48 3.34 8.83
N ILE A 51 -21.20 2.62 7.75
CA ILE A 51 -22.25 2.08 6.88
C ILE A 51 -23.13 1.10 7.67
N GLU A 52 -22.54 0.23 8.46
CA GLU A 52 -23.29 -0.74 9.27
C GLU A 52 -24.16 -0.05 10.32
N GLU A 53 -23.62 0.98 10.97
CA GLU A 53 -24.38 1.78 11.94
C GLU A 53 -25.58 2.45 11.29
N LEU A 54 -25.37 3.10 10.16
CA LEU A 54 -26.46 3.79 9.43
C LEU A 54 -27.50 2.80 8.92
N LYS A 55 -27.04 1.64 8.47
CA LYS A 55 -27.94 0.59 8.01
C LYS A 55 -28.82 0.07 9.16
N ASN A 56 -28.23 -0.11 10.33
CA ASN A 56 -28.96 -0.53 11.51
C ASN A 56 -29.97 0.52 11.99
N GLU A 57 -29.58 1.80 11.97
CA GLU A 57 -30.48 2.91 12.29
C GLU A 57 -31.63 2.99 11.31
N LEU A 58 -31.34 2.86 10.03
CA LEU A 58 -32.37 2.87 8.97
C LEU A 58 -33.36 1.73 9.16
N ASN A 59 -32.87 0.53 9.45
CA ASN A 59 -33.71 -0.63 9.70
C ASN A 59 -34.57 -0.44 10.97
N GLY A 60 -34.01 0.17 12.01
CA GLY A 60 -34.73 0.51 13.21
C GLY A 60 -35.87 1.49 12.94
N LYS A 61 -35.62 2.53 12.17
CA LYS A 61 -36.62 3.53 11.78
C LYS A 61 -37.73 2.93 10.92
N ARG A 62 -37.38 2.06 9.99
CA ARG A 62 -38.35 1.32 9.18
C ARG A 62 -39.26 0.45 10.01
N THR A 63 -38.70 -0.20 11.00
CA THR A 63 -39.47 -1.05 11.94
C THR A 63 -40.41 -0.21 12.77
N GLU A 64 -39.98 0.97 13.26
CA GLU A 64 -40.81 1.92 13.99
C GLU A 64 -41.98 2.42 13.15
N ASP A 65 -41.70 2.82 11.91
CA ASP A 65 -42.71 3.32 10.98
C ASP A 65 -43.73 2.23 10.65
N SER A 66 -43.29 0.99 10.47
CA SER A 66 -44.19 -0.14 10.26
C SER A 66 -45.05 -0.42 11.50
N GLY A 67 -44.48 -0.24 12.68
CA GLY A 67 -45.18 -0.44 13.93
C GLY A 67 -46.24 0.61 14.21
N LYS A 68 -46.12 1.81 13.64
CA LYS A 68 -47.05 2.93 13.80
C LYS A 68 -48.26 2.86 12.87
N SER A 69 -48.11 2.10 11.82
CA SER A 69 -49.18 1.96 10.84
C SER A 69 -50.14 0.84 11.27
#